data_52bb87e18a8c53d25c271a81caaf7e78
#
_entry.id   52bb87e18a8c53d25c271a81caaf7e78
#
_cell.length_a   1.000
_cell.length_b   1.000
_cell.length_c   1.000
_cell.angle_alpha   90.00
_cell.angle_beta   90.00
_cell.angle_gamma   90.00
#
_symmetry.space_group_name_H-M   'P 1'
#
loop_
_entity.id
_entity.type
_entity.pdbx_description
1 polymer ?
#
loop_
_entity_poly.entity_id
_entity_poly.type
_entity_poly.pdbx_seq_one_letter_code
_entity_poly.pdbx_strand_id
1 'polypeptide(L)'
;MKLTLEGIQNRKEWEEKGYSLPQYDISEMRKATKENPFWIHFGAGNLFRAFHANVVQNMLNNKDLDRGLIVAEGFDYEIIEKMYVPHDNLGIVATLKADGTIDKTVVASVAESLPLDSNNESAYARLKEIFTNKSLQMATFTITEKGYSLVNGKGEQLPDITADFVNGPEKPASYMGKVTSLLYARFKAGELPIAMVSTDNCSHNGDKLYAAILAFAKAWAENGKAEKEFVEYIDSNKVSFTWSMIDKITPRPDASVEKILLNDGVEELDPVITSKNTYVAPFVNAEETEYLVIEDDFPNGRLDLTKGGLMFTDRDTVDKVEKMKVCTCLNPLHTCLAIFGCVLGYNKISDEMKDEELVKLVETVGYKEGLPVVVNPGILDPKEFIDTVLKVRVPNPFMPDTPQRIATDTSQKLAIRFGETIKAYASADDRDVADLKLIPLVFAGWLRYLMAVNDAGNAFELSPDPLLDTVCPYVEGFKLGETKDAAEIEATLKPVLENDKIFGVNLYEVDMAEKVCGYFNEMLAGVGSVRATLKKYL
;
A
#
# COMPACT_ATOMS: atom_id res chain seq x y z
N MET A 1 -14.11 2.67 30.28
CA MET A 1 -14.77 3.24 29.06
C MET A 1 -15.01 2.10 28.07
N LYS A 2 -16.26 1.87 27.65
CA LYS A 2 -16.59 0.85 26.63
C LYS A 2 -16.74 1.47 25.25
N LEU A 3 -16.16 0.85 24.24
CA LEU A 3 -16.27 1.29 22.84
C LEU A 3 -17.61 0.78 22.25
N THR A 4 -18.70 1.39 22.68
CA THR A 4 -20.08 1.11 22.25
C THR A 4 -20.86 2.41 22.13
N LEU A 5 -22.01 2.40 21.44
CA LEU A 5 -22.88 3.58 21.35
C LEU A 5 -23.30 4.11 22.73
N GLU A 6 -23.55 3.22 23.69
CA GLU A 6 -23.85 3.59 25.07
C GLU A 6 -22.62 4.17 25.76
N GLY A 7 -21.46 3.50 25.64
CA GLY A 7 -20.23 3.90 26.33
C GLY A 7 -19.70 5.26 25.93
N ILE A 8 -19.84 5.66 24.66
CA ILE A 8 -19.40 6.99 24.18
C ILE A 8 -20.35 8.14 24.57
N GLN A 9 -21.51 7.86 25.18
CA GLN A 9 -22.40 8.92 25.70
C GLN A 9 -21.77 9.65 26.90
N ASN A 10 -20.89 8.99 27.64
CA ASN A 10 -20.11 9.67 28.69
C ASN A 10 -18.92 10.43 28.07
N ARG A 11 -19.24 11.39 27.19
CA ARG A 11 -18.28 12.17 26.41
C ARG A 11 -17.13 12.73 27.24
N LYS A 12 -17.44 13.26 28.43
CA LYS A 12 -16.46 13.90 29.29
C LYS A 12 -15.31 12.95 29.66
N GLU A 13 -15.62 11.70 29.97
CA GLU A 13 -14.63 10.69 30.34
C GLU A 13 -13.63 10.42 29.19
N TRP A 14 -14.13 10.34 27.94
CA TRP A 14 -13.32 10.13 26.76
C TRP A 14 -12.48 11.37 26.40
N GLU A 15 -13.10 12.54 26.42
CA GLU A 15 -12.49 13.81 26.05
C GLU A 15 -11.37 14.21 27.04
N GLU A 16 -11.55 13.95 28.36
CA GLU A 16 -10.52 14.14 29.39
C GLU A 16 -9.28 13.26 29.19
N LYS A 17 -9.42 12.14 28.48
CA LYS A 17 -8.34 11.24 28.08
C LYS A 17 -7.76 11.56 26.68
N GLY A 18 -8.23 12.65 26.06
CA GLY A 18 -7.75 13.13 24.77
C GLY A 18 -8.31 12.38 23.56
N TYR A 19 -9.48 11.74 23.68
CA TYR A 19 -10.17 11.15 22.55
C TYR A 19 -11.04 12.16 21.81
N SER A 20 -10.92 12.20 20.50
CA SER A 20 -11.86 12.89 19.62
C SER A 20 -13.08 12.01 19.39
N LEU A 21 -14.26 12.52 19.71
CA LEU A 21 -15.52 11.80 19.56
C LEU A 21 -16.34 12.33 18.36
N PRO A 22 -17.25 11.52 17.78
CA PRO A 22 -18.17 11.96 16.74
C PRO A 22 -18.96 13.21 17.16
N GLN A 23 -19.10 14.19 16.26
CA GLN A 23 -19.79 15.47 16.48
C GLN A 23 -21.14 15.55 15.73
N TYR A 24 -21.70 14.42 15.33
CA TYR A 24 -22.97 14.29 14.60
C TYR A 24 -23.87 13.25 15.25
N ASP A 25 -25.14 13.23 14.88
CA ASP A 25 -26.08 12.17 15.31
C ASP A 25 -25.80 10.87 14.53
N ILE A 26 -25.24 9.89 15.23
CA ILE A 26 -24.86 8.59 14.64
C ILE A 26 -26.13 7.82 14.19
N SER A 27 -27.24 7.93 14.92
CA SER A 27 -28.47 7.22 14.60
C SER A 27 -29.09 7.76 13.29
N GLU A 28 -29.18 9.08 13.16
CA GLU A 28 -29.69 9.72 11.95
C GLU A 28 -28.78 9.45 10.75
N MET A 29 -27.45 9.54 10.92
CA MET A 29 -26.47 9.20 9.89
C MET A 29 -26.65 7.76 9.40
N ARG A 30 -26.75 6.78 10.32
CA ARG A 30 -26.93 5.37 9.97
C ARG A 30 -28.23 5.12 9.23
N LYS A 31 -29.32 5.75 9.66
CA LYS A 31 -30.62 5.65 8.99
C LYS A 31 -30.52 6.20 7.57
N ALA A 32 -29.99 7.40 7.40
CA ALA A 32 -29.83 8.03 6.08
C ALA A 32 -28.95 7.17 5.14
N THR A 33 -27.86 6.58 5.67
CA THR A 33 -26.96 5.70 4.91
C THR A 33 -27.67 4.42 4.48
N LYS A 34 -28.43 3.77 5.36
CA LYS A 34 -29.13 2.53 5.04
C LYS A 34 -30.23 2.71 4.01
N GLU A 35 -30.92 3.84 4.07
CA GLU A 35 -31.98 4.19 3.10
C GLU A 35 -31.41 4.60 1.75
N ASN A 36 -30.33 5.36 1.74
CA ASN A 36 -29.71 5.94 0.53
C ASN A 36 -28.19 5.74 0.55
N PRO A 37 -27.68 4.51 0.44
CA PRO A 37 -26.24 4.25 0.41
C PRO A 37 -25.59 4.91 -0.81
N PHE A 38 -24.45 5.58 -0.60
CA PHE A 38 -23.68 6.16 -1.69
C PHE A 38 -22.33 5.46 -1.89
N TRP A 39 -21.80 4.84 -0.83
CA TRP A 39 -20.50 4.21 -0.82
C TRP A 39 -20.54 2.89 -0.03
N ILE A 40 -20.18 1.80 -0.70
CA ILE A 40 -19.86 0.53 -0.07
C ILE A 40 -18.37 0.24 -0.25
N HIS A 41 -17.72 -0.28 0.79
CA HIS A 41 -16.32 -0.69 0.75
C HIS A 41 -16.19 -2.20 0.96
N PHE A 42 -15.32 -2.84 0.20
CA PHE A 42 -14.98 -4.25 0.30
C PHE A 42 -13.60 -4.44 0.91
N GLY A 43 -13.54 -5.12 2.07
CA GLY A 43 -12.35 -5.29 2.89
C GLY A 43 -12.42 -4.48 4.19
N ALA A 44 -12.75 -5.14 5.30
CA ALA A 44 -13.00 -4.50 6.59
C ALA A 44 -11.73 -4.36 7.47
N GLY A 45 -10.54 -4.41 6.84
CA GLY A 45 -9.26 -4.42 7.52
C GLY A 45 -8.77 -3.05 8.01
N ASN A 46 -7.53 -3.02 8.47
CA ASN A 46 -6.94 -1.85 9.12
C ASN A 46 -6.89 -0.62 8.21
N LEU A 47 -6.55 -0.79 6.93
CA LEU A 47 -6.46 0.33 5.99
C LEU A 47 -7.82 1.02 5.79
N PHE A 48 -8.89 0.25 5.61
CA PHE A 48 -10.24 0.80 5.54
C PHE A 48 -10.62 1.58 6.80
N ARG A 49 -10.40 0.98 7.97
CA ARG A 49 -10.76 1.57 9.28
C ARG A 49 -9.97 2.85 9.56
N ALA A 50 -8.68 2.85 9.25
CA ALA A 50 -7.78 3.97 9.53
C ALA A 50 -7.87 5.10 8.50
N PHE A 51 -8.25 4.81 7.25
CA PHE A 51 -8.27 5.80 6.20
C PHE A 51 -9.69 6.12 5.73
N HIS A 52 -10.32 5.26 4.93
CA HIS A 52 -11.64 5.54 4.33
C HIS A 52 -12.69 5.90 5.37
N ALA A 53 -12.81 5.11 6.44
CA ALA A 53 -13.76 5.36 7.50
C ALA A 53 -13.42 6.65 8.29
N ASN A 54 -12.14 6.91 8.52
CA ASN A 54 -11.68 8.12 9.23
C ASN A 54 -11.90 9.39 8.41
N VAL A 55 -11.67 9.35 7.09
CA VAL A 55 -11.98 10.47 6.20
C VAL A 55 -13.46 10.83 6.26
N VAL A 56 -14.34 9.83 6.13
CA VAL A 56 -15.79 10.05 6.23
C VAL A 56 -16.20 10.52 7.62
N GLN A 57 -15.56 10.01 8.70
CA GLN A 57 -15.75 10.51 10.06
C GLN A 57 -15.47 12.01 10.17
N ASN A 58 -14.35 12.47 9.61
CA ASN A 58 -13.98 13.88 9.65
C ASN A 58 -14.96 14.75 8.85
N MET A 59 -15.39 14.29 7.68
CA MET A 59 -16.37 15.00 6.85
C MET A 59 -17.75 15.08 7.52
N LEU A 60 -18.18 14.03 8.22
CA LEU A 60 -19.41 14.05 9.00
C LEU A 60 -19.31 15.04 10.18
N ASN A 61 -18.18 15.07 10.89
CA ASN A 61 -17.92 16.04 11.95
C ASN A 61 -17.98 17.49 11.45
N ASN A 62 -17.47 17.73 10.24
CA ASN A 62 -17.47 19.04 9.57
C ASN A 62 -18.81 19.38 8.91
N LYS A 63 -19.77 18.47 8.88
CA LYS A 63 -21.07 18.57 8.18
C LYS A 63 -20.94 18.68 6.66
N ASP A 64 -19.86 18.16 6.10
CA ASP A 64 -19.66 18.04 4.65
C ASP A 64 -20.40 16.80 4.08
N LEU A 65 -20.74 15.86 4.92
CA LEU A 65 -21.56 14.68 4.62
C LEU A 65 -22.71 14.54 5.64
N ASP A 66 -23.79 13.92 5.20
CA ASP A 66 -24.96 13.54 6.02
C ASP A 66 -25.09 12.02 6.19
N ARG A 67 -24.28 11.25 5.47
CA ARG A 67 -24.30 9.78 5.43
C ARG A 67 -22.89 9.23 5.59
N GLY A 68 -22.83 8.05 6.20
CA GLY A 68 -21.59 7.28 6.34
C GLY A 68 -21.40 6.28 5.23
N LEU A 69 -20.60 5.25 5.50
CA LEU A 69 -20.35 4.17 4.55
C LEU A 69 -20.83 2.82 5.08
N ILE A 70 -20.93 1.87 4.14
CA ILE A 70 -21.19 0.46 4.41
C ILE A 70 -19.92 -0.30 4.11
N VAL A 71 -19.57 -1.30 4.93
CA VAL A 71 -18.42 -2.18 4.71
C VAL A 71 -18.85 -3.62 4.56
N ALA A 72 -18.24 -4.33 3.62
CA ALA A 72 -18.40 -5.75 3.41
C ALA A 72 -17.06 -6.48 3.53
N GLU A 73 -17.02 -7.60 4.27
CA GLU A 73 -15.83 -8.44 4.41
C GLU A 73 -16.08 -9.82 3.77
N GLY A 74 -15.19 -10.20 2.85
CA GLY A 74 -15.39 -11.42 2.05
C GLY A 74 -14.33 -12.50 2.23
N PHE A 75 -13.25 -12.20 2.93
CA PHE A 75 -12.16 -13.14 3.17
C PHE A 75 -12.20 -13.70 4.60
N ASP A 76 -12.34 -12.82 5.57
CA ASP A 76 -12.27 -13.14 7.00
C ASP A 76 -13.48 -12.57 7.76
N TYR A 77 -14.57 -13.33 7.76
CA TYR A 77 -15.84 -12.91 8.38
C TYR A 77 -15.72 -12.64 9.89
N GLU A 78 -14.73 -13.28 10.57
CA GLU A 78 -14.49 -13.06 11.99
C GLU A 78 -14.14 -11.59 12.31
N ILE A 79 -13.64 -10.84 11.33
CA ILE A 79 -13.41 -9.40 11.51
C ILE A 79 -14.72 -8.68 11.80
N ILE A 80 -15.79 -8.98 11.06
CA ILE A 80 -17.12 -8.41 11.32
C ILE A 80 -17.63 -8.85 12.69
N GLU A 81 -17.58 -10.15 12.97
CA GLU A 81 -18.14 -10.75 14.18
C GLU A 81 -17.44 -10.28 15.46
N LYS A 82 -16.11 -10.10 15.41
CA LYS A 82 -15.29 -9.82 16.59
C LYS A 82 -14.91 -8.34 16.75
N MET A 83 -14.83 -7.58 15.65
CA MET A 83 -14.35 -6.18 15.69
C MET A 83 -15.46 -5.15 15.47
N TYR A 84 -16.49 -5.48 14.69
CA TYR A 84 -17.55 -4.51 14.37
C TYR A 84 -18.79 -4.72 15.23
N VAL A 85 -19.30 -5.93 15.27
CA VAL A 85 -20.57 -6.24 15.98
C VAL A 85 -20.49 -5.93 17.48
N PRO A 86 -19.46 -6.37 18.24
CA PRO A 86 -19.38 -6.13 19.68
C PRO A 86 -19.21 -4.64 20.04
N HIS A 87 -18.71 -3.85 19.09
CA HIS A 87 -18.44 -2.43 19.29
C HIS A 87 -19.40 -1.51 18.53
N ASP A 88 -20.61 -1.99 18.18
CA ASP A 88 -21.61 -1.19 17.47
C ASP A 88 -21.08 -0.52 16.20
N ASN A 89 -20.18 -1.17 15.44
CA ASN A 89 -19.44 -0.61 14.30
C ASN A 89 -18.57 0.62 14.63
N LEU A 90 -18.21 0.83 15.88
CA LEU A 90 -17.25 1.83 16.29
C LEU A 90 -15.82 1.25 16.22
N GLY A 91 -14.86 2.13 16.04
CA GLY A 91 -13.43 1.78 16.10
C GLY A 91 -12.62 2.93 16.67
N ILE A 92 -11.42 2.64 17.19
CA ILE A 92 -10.47 3.66 17.58
C ILE A 92 -9.36 3.72 16.52
N VAL A 93 -9.07 4.90 16.00
CA VAL A 93 -7.86 5.16 15.21
C VAL A 93 -6.84 5.85 16.11
N ALA A 94 -5.71 5.18 16.32
CA ALA A 94 -4.53 5.73 16.98
C ALA A 94 -3.56 6.23 15.91
N THR A 95 -3.51 7.54 15.69
CA THR A 95 -2.59 8.16 14.74
C THR A 95 -1.24 8.40 15.41
N LEU A 96 -0.23 7.70 14.92
CA LEU A 96 1.12 7.64 15.47
C LEU A 96 1.99 8.70 14.80
N LYS A 97 2.44 9.70 15.56
CA LYS A 97 3.20 10.84 15.04
C LYS A 97 4.71 10.66 15.18
N ALA A 98 5.44 11.32 14.31
CA ALA A 98 6.91 11.30 14.31
C ALA A 98 7.54 11.86 15.60
N ASP A 99 6.84 12.78 16.29
CA ASP A 99 7.27 13.34 17.58
C ASP A 99 7.02 12.42 18.78
N GLY A 100 6.44 11.23 18.55
CA GLY A 100 6.12 10.25 19.57
C GLY A 100 4.76 10.45 20.24
N THR A 101 3.97 11.43 19.83
CA THR A 101 2.59 11.63 20.32
C THR A 101 1.59 10.77 19.56
N ILE A 102 0.41 10.55 20.14
CA ILE A 102 -0.66 9.72 19.56
C ILE A 102 -1.97 10.50 19.63
N ASP A 103 -2.58 10.75 18.46
CA ASP A 103 -3.95 11.23 18.43
C ASP A 103 -4.91 10.02 18.46
N LYS A 104 -5.99 10.13 19.24
CA LYS A 104 -6.96 9.07 19.46
C LYS A 104 -8.34 9.52 18.98
N THR A 105 -8.86 8.87 17.94
CA THR A 105 -10.15 9.22 17.34
C THR A 105 -11.11 8.03 17.40
N VAL A 106 -12.30 8.24 17.97
CA VAL A 106 -13.39 7.28 17.88
C VAL A 106 -14.12 7.50 16.56
N VAL A 107 -14.08 6.49 15.70
CA VAL A 107 -14.69 6.49 14.37
C VAL A 107 -16.04 5.78 14.43
N ALA A 108 -17.12 6.45 14.02
CA ALA A 108 -18.49 5.95 14.00
C ALA A 108 -19.15 6.07 12.60
N SER A 109 -18.37 6.39 11.58
CA SER A 109 -18.83 6.63 10.20
C SER A 109 -19.33 5.38 9.48
N VAL A 110 -19.05 4.18 10.02
CA VAL A 110 -19.56 2.91 9.47
C VAL A 110 -21.00 2.70 9.94
N ALA A 111 -21.92 2.82 8.99
CA ALA A 111 -23.35 2.67 9.28
C ALA A 111 -23.77 1.20 9.39
N GLU A 112 -23.13 0.32 8.60
CA GLU A 112 -23.47 -1.09 8.49
C GLU A 112 -22.23 -1.90 8.10
N SER A 113 -22.03 -3.06 8.70
CA SER A 113 -20.97 -4.01 8.37
C SER A 113 -21.59 -5.38 8.06
N LEU A 114 -21.18 -5.99 6.93
CA LEU A 114 -21.82 -7.19 6.40
C LEU A 114 -20.77 -8.23 5.97
N PRO A 115 -21.00 -9.53 6.24
CA PRO A 115 -20.22 -10.56 5.59
C PRO A 115 -20.61 -10.67 4.10
N LEU A 116 -19.61 -10.64 3.20
CA LEU A 116 -19.80 -10.96 1.79
C LEU A 116 -19.80 -12.48 1.62
N ASP A 117 -20.85 -13.12 2.11
CA ASP A 117 -21.03 -14.57 2.10
C ASP A 117 -22.35 -14.95 1.43
N SER A 118 -22.26 -15.61 0.27
CA SER A 118 -23.44 -16.07 -0.47
C SER A 118 -24.23 -17.19 0.24
N ASN A 119 -23.65 -17.81 1.30
CA ASN A 119 -24.34 -18.76 2.16
C ASN A 119 -25.11 -18.09 3.28
N ASN A 120 -24.80 -16.84 3.62
CA ASN A 120 -25.56 -16.03 4.55
C ASN A 120 -26.66 -15.29 3.79
N GLU A 121 -27.84 -15.93 3.68
CA GLU A 121 -28.93 -15.44 2.84
C GLU A 121 -29.38 -14.01 3.20
N SER A 122 -29.45 -13.67 4.50
CA SER A 122 -29.89 -12.36 4.94
C SER A 122 -28.87 -11.26 4.60
N ALA A 123 -27.58 -11.48 4.88
CA ALA A 123 -26.53 -10.54 4.56
C ALA A 123 -26.37 -10.37 3.04
N TYR A 124 -26.44 -11.47 2.29
CA TYR A 124 -26.30 -11.42 0.84
C TYR A 124 -27.49 -10.75 0.15
N ALA A 125 -28.70 -10.95 0.66
CA ALA A 125 -29.88 -10.23 0.20
C ALA A 125 -29.76 -8.72 0.46
N ARG A 126 -29.22 -8.32 1.63
CA ARG A 126 -28.96 -6.92 1.95
C ARG A 126 -27.90 -6.32 1.03
N LEU A 127 -26.82 -7.03 0.72
CA LEU A 127 -25.82 -6.58 -0.25
C LEU A 127 -26.42 -6.37 -1.64
N LYS A 128 -27.28 -7.27 -2.10
CA LYS A 128 -28.03 -7.10 -3.36
C LYS A 128 -28.94 -5.88 -3.33
N GLU A 129 -29.66 -5.65 -2.23
CA GLU A 129 -30.49 -4.46 -2.05
C GLU A 129 -29.65 -3.17 -2.15
N ILE A 130 -28.46 -3.12 -1.53
CA ILE A 130 -27.54 -1.99 -1.62
C ILE A 130 -27.11 -1.78 -3.08
N PHE A 131 -26.71 -2.84 -3.79
CA PHE A 131 -26.27 -2.74 -5.18
C PHE A 131 -27.40 -2.35 -6.15
N THR A 132 -28.63 -2.68 -5.85
CA THR A 132 -29.80 -2.29 -6.66
C THR A 132 -30.34 -0.91 -6.30
N ASN A 133 -29.80 -0.27 -5.28
CA ASN A 133 -30.20 1.09 -4.92
C ASN A 133 -29.59 2.11 -5.92
N LYS A 134 -30.43 3.02 -6.42
CA LYS A 134 -30.02 4.07 -7.38
C LYS A 134 -29.05 5.08 -6.77
N SER A 135 -29.08 5.26 -5.45
CA SER A 135 -28.20 6.21 -4.76
C SER A 135 -26.73 5.74 -4.68
N LEU A 136 -26.46 4.43 -4.87
CA LEU A 136 -25.10 3.90 -4.78
C LEU A 136 -24.25 4.44 -5.93
N GLN A 137 -23.21 5.18 -5.59
CA GLN A 137 -22.31 5.84 -6.53
C GLN A 137 -21.03 5.03 -6.78
N MET A 138 -20.48 4.42 -5.72
CA MET A 138 -19.22 3.69 -5.83
C MET A 138 -19.13 2.49 -4.88
N ALA A 139 -18.35 1.51 -5.34
CA ALA A 139 -17.86 0.39 -4.56
C ALA A 139 -16.32 0.44 -4.55
N THR A 140 -15.71 0.57 -3.37
CA THR A 140 -14.25 0.62 -3.22
C THR A 140 -13.69 -0.68 -2.64
N PHE A 141 -12.42 -0.97 -2.89
CA PHE A 141 -11.78 -2.25 -2.54
C PHE A 141 -10.43 -2.05 -1.87
N THR A 142 -10.21 -2.75 -0.75
CA THR A 142 -8.89 -3.01 -0.15
C THR A 142 -8.81 -4.50 0.18
N ILE A 143 -8.58 -5.32 -0.84
CA ILE A 143 -8.59 -6.78 -0.77
C ILE A 143 -7.24 -7.41 -1.10
N THR A 144 -6.22 -6.59 -1.22
CA THR A 144 -4.87 -6.89 -1.70
C THR A 144 -4.83 -7.35 -3.16
N GLU A 145 -3.68 -7.27 -3.81
CA GLU A 145 -3.53 -7.70 -5.21
C GLU A 145 -3.95 -9.15 -5.43
N LYS A 146 -3.76 -10.02 -4.43
CA LYS A 146 -4.18 -11.42 -4.49
C LYS A 146 -5.70 -11.59 -4.56
N GLY A 147 -6.47 -10.66 -4.03
CA GLY A 147 -7.93 -10.71 -4.06
C GLY A 147 -8.53 -10.64 -5.47
N TYR A 148 -7.81 -10.05 -6.42
CA TYR A 148 -8.22 -9.98 -7.83
C TYR A 148 -7.80 -11.20 -8.64
N SER A 149 -6.88 -12.04 -8.14
CA SER A 149 -6.32 -13.15 -8.91
C SER A 149 -7.33 -14.28 -9.07
N LEU A 150 -7.48 -14.74 -10.31
CA LEU A 150 -8.30 -15.92 -10.67
C LEU A 150 -7.47 -17.20 -10.80
N VAL A 151 -6.15 -17.08 -10.64
CA VAL A 151 -5.18 -18.16 -10.80
C VAL A 151 -4.24 -18.22 -9.60
N ASN A 152 -3.66 -19.39 -9.38
CA ASN A 152 -2.60 -19.57 -8.38
C ASN A 152 -1.23 -19.07 -8.91
N GLY A 153 -0.18 -19.16 -8.10
CA GLY A 153 1.18 -18.74 -8.47
C GLY A 153 1.81 -19.52 -9.64
N LYS A 154 1.17 -20.60 -10.10
CA LYS A 154 1.58 -21.39 -11.28
C LYS A 154 0.77 -21.04 -12.53
N GLY A 155 -0.17 -20.11 -12.45
CA GLY A 155 -1.07 -19.74 -13.55
C GLY A 155 -2.26 -20.69 -13.73
N GLU A 156 -2.50 -21.63 -12.80
CA GLU A 156 -3.63 -22.54 -12.86
C GLU A 156 -4.86 -21.89 -12.24
N GLN A 157 -6.02 -22.04 -12.87
CA GLN A 157 -7.27 -21.48 -12.37
C GLN A 157 -7.63 -22.07 -11.00
N LEU A 158 -8.07 -21.22 -10.06
CA LEU A 158 -8.49 -21.65 -8.72
C LEU A 158 -9.76 -22.49 -8.81
N PRO A 159 -9.91 -23.57 -8.00
CA PRO A 159 -11.05 -24.48 -8.07
C PRO A 159 -12.41 -23.82 -7.83
N ASP A 160 -12.50 -22.88 -6.89
CA ASP A 160 -13.72 -22.12 -6.60
C ASP A 160 -14.09 -21.18 -7.76
N ILE A 161 -13.12 -20.58 -8.44
CA ILE A 161 -13.34 -19.79 -9.65
C ILE A 161 -13.90 -20.67 -10.78
N THR A 162 -13.29 -21.85 -10.99
CA THR A 162 -13.76 -22.79 -12.01
C THR A 162 -15.21 -23.21 -11.75
N ALA A 163 -15.54 -23.51 -10.50
CA ALA A 163 -16.90 -23.88 -10.12
C ALA A 163 -17.88 -22.73 -10.35
N ASP A 164 -17.53 -21.52 -9.94
CA ASP A 164 -18.40 -20.34 -10.06
C ASP A 164 -18.63 -19.93 -11.52
N PHE A 165 -17.65 -20.11 -12.41
CA PHE A 165 -17.81 -19.88 -13.84
C PHE A 165 -18.94 -20.75 -14.44
N VAL A 166 -19.04 -22.00 -14.00
CA VAL A 166 -20.05 -22.94 -14.46
C VAL A 166 -21.40 -22.75 -13.75
N ASN A 167 -21.38 -22.47 -12.43
CA ASN A 167 -22.60 -22.41 -11.63
C ASN A 167 -23.39 -21.11 -11.82
N GLY A 168 -22.68 -20.01 -12.15
CA GLY A 168 -23.33 -18.72 -12.44
C GLY A 168 -23.49 -17.80 -11.21
N PRO A 169 -24.27 -16.71 -11.37
CA PRO A 169 -24.29 -15.58 -10.42
C PRO A 169 -25.12 -15.79 -9.14
N GLU A 170 -25.88 -16.89 -9.01
CA GLU A 170 -26.84 -16.99 -7.90
C GLU A 170 -26.17 -17.16 -6.53
N LYS A 171 -25.19 -18.05 -6.43
CA LYS A 171 -24.53 -18.41 -5.17
C LYS A 171 -23.04 -18.69 -5.36
N PRO A 172 -22.24 -17.72 -5.81
CA PRO A 172 -20.80 -17.92 -6.00
C PRO A 172 -20.08 -18.04 -4.66
N ALA A 173 -19.01 -18.86 -4.65
CA ALA A 173 -18.18 -19.12 -3.49
C ALA A 173 -16.96 -18.16 -3.44
N SER A 174 -16.38 -17.87 -4.60
CA SER A 174 -15.18 -17.05 -4.73
C SER A 174 -15.45 -15.57 -4.44
N TYR A 175 -14.41 -14.84 -4.02
CA TYR A 175 -14.53 -13.42 -3.70
C TYR A 175 -15.05 -12.62 -4.91
N MET A 176 -14.33 -12.72 -6.04
CA MET A 176 -14.69 -11.97 -7.25
C MET A 176 -16.00 -12.44 -7.88
N GLY A 177 -16.35 -13.72 -7.74
CA GLY A 177 -17.66 -14.24 -8.13
C GLY A 177 -18.79 -13.57 -7.35
N LYS A 178 -18.65 -13.43 -6.04
CA LYS A 178 -19.63 -12.73 -5.20
C LYS A 178 -19.77 -11.26 -5.58
N VAL A 179 -18.66 -10.54 -5.80
CA VAL A 179 -18.68 -9.13 -6.25
C VAL A 179 -19.36 -9.01 -7.62
N THR A 180 -19.01 -9.88 -8.57
CA THR A 180 -19.61 -9.88 -9.92
C THR A 180 -21.10 -10.20 -9.87
N SER A 181 -21.56 -11.07 -8.96
CA SER A 181 -22.98 -11.36 -8.73
C SER A 181 -23.76 -10.14 -8.22
N LEU A 182 -23.15 -9.32 -7.36
CA LEU A 182 -23.76 -8.06 -6.92
C LEU A 182 -23.89 -7.07 -8.08
N LEU A 183 -22.88 -6.99 -8.93
CA LEU A 183 -22.92 -6.15 -10.13
C LEU A 183 -23.94 -6.68 -11.16
N TYR A 184 -24.09 -8.00 -11.28
CA TYR A 184 -25.16 -8.61 -12.07
C TYR A 184 -26.56 -8.26 -11.53
N ALA A 185 -26.75 -8.25 -10.23
CA ALA A 185 -28.02 -7.78 -9.64
C ALA A 185 -28.30 -6.31 -10.00
N ARG A 186 -27.26 -5.46 -10.03
CA ARG A 186 -27.37 -4.05 -10.44
C ARG A 186 -27.74 -3.90 -11.92
N PHE A 187 -27.15 -4.74 -12.78
CA PHE A 187 -27.53 -4.85 -14.20
C PHE A 187 -29.00 -5.21 -14.34
N LYS A 188 -29.47 -6.25 -13.65
CA LYS A 188 -30.88 -6.70 -13.67
C LYS A 188 -31.86 -5.64 -13.12
N ALA A 189 -31.41 -4.75 -12.26
CA ALA A 189 -32.21 -3.63 -11.72
C ALA A 189 -32.38 -2.46 -12.71
N GLY A 190 -31.87 -2.59 -13.95
CA GLY A 190 -32.00 -1.62 -15.01
C GLY A 190 -30.68 -0.98 -15.43
N GLU A 191 -29.60 -1.72 -15.38
CA GLU A 191 -28.25 -1.28 -15.80
C GLU A 191 -27.83 0.02 -15.09
N LEU A 192 -28.01 0.05 -13.77
CA LEU A 192 -27.73 1.25 -12.97
C LEU A 192 -26.21 1.58 -12.98
N PRO A 193 -25.82 2.84 -13.19
CA PRO A 193 -24.41 3.21 -13.27
C PRO A 193 -23.69 3.14 -11.90
N ILE A 194 -22.39 2.80 -11.91
CA ILE A 194 -21.54 2.68 -10.71
C ILE A 194 -20.06 2.83 -11.06
N ALA A 195 -19.28 3.37 -10.13
CA ALA A 195 -17.83 3.29 -10.16
C ALA A 195 -17.31 2.14 -9.27
N MET A 196 -16.49 1.26 -9.84
CA MET A 196 -15.79 0.18 -9.16
C MET A 196 -14.34 0.63 -8.96
N VAL A 197 -13.97 0.95 -7.72
CA VAL A 197 -12.74 1.68 -7.40
C VAL A 197 -11.80 0.80 -6.59
N SER A 198 -10.79 0.21 -7.21
CA SER A 198 -9.73 -0.42 -6.43
C SER A 198 -8.91 0.66 -5.70
N THR A 199 -8.75 0.51 -4.39
CA THR A 199 -7.85 1.33 -3.56
C THR A 199 -6.73 0.48 -2.95
N ASP A 200 -6.35 -0.61 -3.62
CA ASP A 200 -5.20 -1.43 -3.27
C ASP A 200 -3.90 -0.82 -3.81
N ASN A 201 -2.82 -0.97 -3.04
CA ASN A 201 -1.50 -0.47 -3.42
C ASN A 201 -0.81 -1.42 -4.41
N CYS A 202 -1.34 -1.48 -5.62
CA CYS A 202 -0.74 -2.20 -6.74
C CYS A 202 -0.96 -1.42 -8.03
N SER A 203 -0.01 -1.57 -8.95
CA SER A 203 -0.02 -0.84 -10.22
C SER A 203 -1.24 -1.20 -11.07
N HIS A 204 -1.84 -0.19 -11.69
CA HIS A 204 -3.01 -0.30 -12.55
C HIS A 204 -4.13 -1.13 -11.90
N ASN A 205 -4.42 -0.82 -10.67
CA ASN A 205 -5.31 -1.59 -9.79
C ASN A 205 -6.73 -1.73 -10.34
N GLY A 206 -7.27 -0.69 -11.01
CA GLY A 206 -8.58 -0.74 -11.67
C GLY A 206 -8.64 -1.77 -12.81
N ASP A 207 -7.56 -1.95 -13.57
CA ASP A 207 -7.51 -2.94 -14.66
C ASP A 207 -7.56 -4.37 -14.12
N LYS A 208 -6.94 -4.64 -12.95
CA LYS A 208 -7.01 -5.95 -12.30
C LYS A 208 -8.44 -6.27 -11.86
N LEU A 209 -9.14 -5.30 -11.28
CA LEU A 209 -10.54 -5.44 -10.89
C LEU A 209 -11.44 -5.66 -12.11
N TYR A 210 -11.26 -4.85 -13.17
CA TYR A 210 -11.98 -5.01 -14.44
C TYR A 210 -11.78 -6.39 -15.04
N ALA A 211 -10.53 -6.84 -15.19
CA ALA A 211 -10.21 -8.12 -15.80
C ALA A 211 -10.86 -9.29 -15.05
N ALA A 212 -10.85 -9.25 -13.71
CA ALA A 212 -11.47 -10.27 -12.88
C ALA A 212 -13.00 -10.31 -13.07
N ILE A 213 -13.68 -9.16 -12.99
CA ILE A 213 -15.14 -9.09 -13.17
C ILE A 213 -15.55 -9.48 -14.60
N LEU A 214 -14.83 -9.01 -15.61
CA LEU A 214 -15.11 -9.32 -17.01
C LEU A 214 -14.98 -10.83 -17.30
N ALA A 215 -13.98 -11.50 -16.68
CA ALA A 215 -13.81 -12.94 -16.83
C ALA A 215 -15.03 -13.72 -16.32
N PHE A 216 -15.58 -13.34 -15.16
CA PHE A 216 -16.82 -13.94 -14.65
C PHE A 216 -18.02 -13.67 -15.56
N ALA A 217 -18.21 -12.43 -16.00
CA ALA A 217 -19.31 -12.07 -16.88
C ALA A 217 -19.29 -12.86 -18.19
N LYS A 218 -18.12 -12.97 -18.82
CA LYS A 218 -17.93 -13.77 -20.06
C LYS A 218 -18.20 -15.24 -19.81
N ALA A 219 -17.63 -15.83 -18.75
CA ALA A 219 -17.84 -17.22 -18.42
C ALA A 219 -19.32 -17.54 -18.15
N TRP A 220 -20.03 -16.66 -17.44
CA TRP A 220 -21.46 -16.84 -17.18
C TRP A 220 -22.31 -16.71 -18.44
N ALA A 221 -21.98 -15.80 -19.36
CA ALA A 221 -22.66 -15.69 -20.64
C ALA A 221 -22.42 -16.93 -21.54
N GLU A 222 -21.18 -17.41 -21.62
CA GLU A 222 -20.80 -18.61 -22.38
C GLU A 222 -21.48 -19.87 -21.83
N ASN A 223 -21.64 -19.98 -20.51
CA ASN A 223 -22.32 -21.10 -19.87
C ASN A 223 -23.84 -20.93 -19.80
N GLY A 224 -24.41 -19.89 -20.41
CA GLY A 224 -25.85 -19.62 -20.42
C GLY A 224 -26.44 -19.30 -19.06
N LYS A 225 -25.63 -18.74 -18.14
CA LYS A 225 -26.00 -18.37 -16.77
C LYS A 225 -26.30 -16.88 -16.60
N ALA A 226 -25.86 -16.06 -17.56
CA ALA A 226 -26.17 -14.65 -17.66
C ALA A 226 -26.42 -14.25 -19.11
N GLU A 227 -27.07 -13.13 -19.33
CA GLU A 227 -27.29 -12.53 -20.64
C GLU A 227 -25.98 -11.93 -21.18
N LYS A 228 -25.79 -11.94 -22.51
CA LYS A 228 -24.63 -11.30 -23.15
C LYS A 228 -24.57 -9.80 -22.89
N GLU A 229 -25.71 -9.18 -22.74
CA GLU A 229 -25.89 -7.76 -22.43
C GLU A 229 -25.25 -7.38 -21.07
N PHE A 230 -25.05 -8.35 -20.17
CA PHE A 230 -24.29 -8.11 -18.94
C PHE A 230 -22.80 -7.83 -19.23
N VAL A 231 -22.20 -8.53 -20.20
CA VAL A 231 -20.84 -8.23 -20.64
C VAL A 231 -20.78 -6.82 -21.26
N GLU A 232 -21.76 -6.48 -22.08
CA GLU A 232 -21.86 -5.15 -22.71
C GLU A 232 -22.05 -4.04 -21.66
N TYR A 233 -22.83 -4.29 -20.61
CA TYR A 233 -22.99 -3.37 -19.49
C TYR A 233 -21.68 -3.10 -18.76
N ILE A 234 -20.85 -4.14 -18.51
CA ILE A 234 -19.55 -3.98 -17.86
C ILE A 234 -18.59 -3.15 -18.71
N ASP A 235 -18.63 -3.31 -20.05
CA ASP A 235 -17.80 -2.59 -21.01
C ASP A 235 -18.38 -1.22 -21.39
N SER A 236 -19.54 -0.85 -20.83
CA SER A 236 -20.21 0.40 -21.15
C SER A 236 -19.72 1.57 -20.27
N ASN A 237 -20.10 2.79 -20.65
CA ASN A 237 -19.89 3.97 -19.83
C ASN A 237 -20.76 4.03 -18.56
N LYS A 238 -21.53 2.97 -18.26
CA LYS A 238 -22.31 2.86 -17.01
C LYS A 238 -21.50 2.26 -15.86
N VAL A 239 -20.43 1.53 -16.16
CA VAL A 239 -19.54 0.96 -15.14
C VAL A 239 -18.13 1.45 -15.42
N SER A 240 -17.55 2.14 -14.46
CA SER A 240 -16.13 2.51 -14.52
C SER A 240 -15.29 1.64 -13.59
N PHE A 241 -14.04 1.43 -13.98
CA PHE A 241 -13.03 0.74 -13.19
C PHE A 241 -11.85 1.69 -13.02
N THR A 242 -11.98 2.57 -12.04
CA THR A 242 -11.05 3.68 -11.85
C THR A 242 -9.74 3.22 -11.28
N TRP A 243 -8.65 3.82 -11.76
CA TRP A 243 -7.34 3.67 -11.14
C TRP A 243 -7.24 4.54 -9.90
N SER A 244 -6.45 4.09 -8.95
CA SER A 244 -6.09 4.91 -7.80
C SER A 244 -4.65 4.71 -7.39
N MET A 245 -4.08 5.72 -6.73
CA MET A 245 -2.86 5.59 -5.95
C MET A 245 -3.19 5.88 -4.49
N ILE A 246 -2.96 4.90 -3.63
CA ILE A 246 -3.12 5.01 -2.19
C ILE A 246 -1.75 4.95 -1.51
N ASP A 247 -1.59 5.75 -0.47
CA ASP A 247 -0.38 5.73 0.34
C ASP A 247 -0.72 6.05 1.80
N LYS A 248 -0.76 5.02 2.64
CA LYS A 248 -0.92 5.10 4.10
C LYS A 248 -0.42 3.81 4.73
N ILE A 249 0.40 3.94 5.76
CA ILE A 249 0.86 2.79 6.55
C ILE A 249 -0.07 2.60 7.74
N THR A 250 -0.59 1.38 7.87
CA THR A 250 -1.43 0.94 8.98
C THR A 250 -0.79 -0.30 9.62
N PRO A 251 0.12 -0.10 10.57
CA PRO A 251 0.79 -1.21 11.25
C PRO A 251 -0.20 -2.13 11.96
N ARG A 252 0.24 -3.35 12.22
CA ARG A 252 -0.52 -4.25 13.12
C ARG A 252 -0.74 -3.57 14.47
N PRO A 253 -1.83 -3.89 15.19
CA PRO A 253 -2.02 -3.42 16.55
C PRO A 253 -0.76 -3.63 17.39
N ASP A 254 -0.25 -2.55 17.96
CA ASP A 254 0.99 -2.54 18.74
C ASP A 254 0.69 -2.62 20.23
N ALA A 255 1.40 -3.48 20.96
CA ALA A 255 1.17 -3.68 22.38
C ALA A 255 1.43 -2.43 23.23
N SER A 256 2.29 -1.51 22.79
CA SER A 256 2.53 -0.24 23.51
C SER A 256 1.35 0.71 23.37
N VAL A 257 0.72 0.73 22.19
CA VAL A 257 -0.50 1.51 21.93
C VAL A 257 -1.68 0.92 22.71
N GLU A 258 -1.86 -0.40 22.65
CA GLU A 258 -2.87 -1.11 23.46
C GLU A 258 -2.77 -0.75 24.93
N LYS A 259 -1.55 -0.79 25.49
CA LYS A 259 -1.29 -0.44 26.88
C LYS A 259 -1.67 1.02 27.20
N ILE A 260 -1.45 1.95 26.28
CA ILE A 260 -1.84 3.35 26.48
C ILE A 260 -3.37 3.45 26.55
N LEU A 261 -4.10 2.82 25.62
CA LEU A 261 -5.56 2.85 25.59
C LEU A 261 -6.17 2.17 26.83
N LEU A 262 -5.61 1.05 27.29
CA LEU A 262 -6.02 0.37 28.52
C LEU A 262 -5.77 1.24 29.77
N ASN A 263 -4.63 1.93 29.84
CA ASN A 263 -4.32 2.87 30.93
C ASN A 263 -5.25 4.09 30.94
N ASP A 264 -5.78 4.48 29.79
CA ASP A 264 -6.84 5.49 29.71
C ASP A 264 -8.16 5.01 30.28
N GLY A 265 -8.33 3.69 30.44
CA GLY A 265 -9.51 3.04 30.95
C GLY A 265 -10.46 2.48 29.86
N VAL A 266 -10.00 2.36 28.60
CA VAL A 266 -10.79 1.69 27.57
C VAL A 266 -10.74 0.18 27.79
N GLU A 267 -11.89 -0.46 27.75
CA GLU A 267 -12.10 -1.87 28.04
C GLU A 267 -12.26 -2.69 26.75
N GLU A 268 -12.04 -3.99 26.83
CA GLU A 268 -12.33 -4.96 25.76
C GLU A 268 -11.55 -4.67 24.45
N LEU A 269 -10.26 -4.29 24.59
CA LEU A 269 -9.38 -3.97 23.46
C LEU A 269 -8.49 -5.13 23.01
N ASP A 270 -8.64 -6.32 23.60
CA ASP A 270 -7.75 -7.45 23.36
C ASP A 270 -7.64 -7.78 21.87
N PRO A 271 -6.42 -7.82 21.30
CA PRO A 271 -6.23 -8.28 19.93
C PRO A 271 -6.63 -9.74 19.76
N VAL A 272 -7.18 -10.07 18.61
CA VAL A 272 -7.60 -11.42 18.25
C VAL A 272 -6.83 -11.90 17.03
N ILE A 273 -6.39 -13.16 17.05
CA ILE A 273 -5.93 -13.86 15.85
C ILE A 273 -7.12 -14.70 15.36
N THR A 274 -7.58 -14.41 14.16
CA THR A 274 -8.69 -15.13 13.54
C THR A 274 -8.28 -16.51 13.04
N SER A 275 -9.24 -17.32 12.63
CA SER A 275 -8.98 -18.61 11.99
C SER A 275 -8.22 -18.49 10.66
N LYS A 276 -8.24 -17.32 10.04
CA LYS A 276 -7.48 -16.98 8.82
C LYS A 276 -6.09 -16.39 9.12
N ASN A 277 -5.64 -16.43 10.38
CA ASN A 277 -4.39 -15.83 10.85
C ASN A 277 -4.33 -14.30 10.66
N THR A 278 -5.46 -13.62 10.61
CA THR A 278 -5.51 -12.17 10.64
C THR A 278 -5.39 -11.67 12.08
N TYR A 279 -4.44 -10.77 12.34
CA TYR A 279 -4.29 -10.13 13.64
C TYR A 279 -5.07 -8.81 13.66
N VAL A 280 -6.12 -8.73 14.46
CA VAL A 280 -7.05 -7.60 14.52
C VAL A 280 -7.35 -7.18 15.96
N ALA A 281 -7.67 -5.90 16.16
CA ALA A 281 -8.09 -5.34 17.44
C ALA A 281 -9.22 -4.32 17.23
N PRO A 282 -9.97 -3.94 18.28
CA PRO A 282 -10.98 -2.87 18.18
C PRO A 282 -10.38 -1.49 17.86
N PHE A 283 -9.07 -1.35 17.94
CA PHE A 283 -8.32 -0.17 17.50
C PHE A 283 -7.41 -0.48 16.31
N VAL A 284 -7.04 0.54 15.56
CA VAL A 284 -6.06 0.47 14.47
C VAL A 284 -4.98 1.51 14.66
N ASN A 285 -3.75 1.14 14.34
CA ASN A 285 -2.63 2.06 14.27
C ASN A 285 -2.50 2.61 12.86
N ALA A 286 -2.22 3.89 12.74
CA ALA A 286 -2.01 4.55 11.46
C ALA A 286 -0.90 5.59 11.57
N GLU A 287 -0.13 5.78 10.49
CA GLU A 287 0.70 6.96 10.37
C GLU A 287 -0.16 8.22 10.16
N GLU A 288 0.45 9.38 10.38
CA GLU A 288 -0.20 10.68 10.15
C GLU A 288 -0.42 10.94 8.64
N THR A 289 0.57 10.58 7.82
CA THR A 289 0.54 10.81 6.37
C THR A 289 -0.48 9.93 5.67
N GLU A 290 -1.24 10.53 4.75
CA GLU A 290 -2.20 9.81 3.91
C GLU A 290 -2.39 10.50 2.56
N TYR A 291 -2.38 9.71 1.49
CA TYR A 291 -2.69 10.15 0.13
C TYR A 291 -3.61 9.14 -0.54
N LEU A 292 -4.67 9.63 -1.16
CA LEU A 292 -5.53 8.84 -2.05
C LEU A 292 -5.90 9.70 -3.25
N VAL A 293 -5.33 9.34 -4.40
CA VAL A 293 -5.60 9.96 -5.70
C VAL A 293 -6.39 8.95 -6.52
N ILE A 294 -7.54 9.37 -7.04
CA ILE A 294 -8.49 8.52 -7.76
C ILE A 294 -8.78 9.13 -9.12
N GLU A 295 -8.86 8.30 -10.15
CA GLU A 295 -9.38 8.70 -11.47
C GLU A 295 -10.82 9.17 -11.34
N ASP A 296 -11.12 10.37 -11.86
CA ASP A 296 -12.44 11.02 -11.75
C ASP A 296 -13.41 10.53 -12.84
N ASP A 297 -13.72 9.23 -12.81
CA ASP A 297 -14.70 8.60 -13.68
C ASP A 297 -15.80 7.93 -12.84
N PHE A 298 -16.86 8.67 -12.57
CA PHE A 298 -17.98 8.26 -11.73
C PHE A 298 -19.31 8.34 -12.50
N PRO A 299 -19.73 7.29 -13.17
CA PRO A 299 -20.93 7.28 -14.01
C PRO A 299 -22.23 7.64 -13.29
N ASN A 300 -22.32 7.38 -11.97
CA ASN A 300 -23.45 7.76 -11.12
C ASN A 300 -23.18 9.05 -10.30
N GLY A 301 -22.17 9.82 -10.70
CA GLY A 301 -21.66 10.95 -9.92
C GLY A 301 -20.97 10.51 -8.63
N ARG A 302 -20.43 11.46 -7.90
CA ARG A 302 -19.86 11.28 -6.56
C ARG A 302 -20.13 12.49 -5.69
N LEU A 303 -20.07 12.29 -4.37
CA LEU A 303 -20.05 13.39 -3.41
C LEU A 303 -18.69 14.12 -3.49
N ASP A 304 -18.64 15.35 -2.99
CA ASP A 304 -17.41 16.13 -2.94
C ASP A 304 -16.48 15.65 -1.81
N LEU A 305 -15.81 14.53 -2.06
CA LEU A 305 -14.87 13.92 -1.12
C LEU A 305 -13.52 14.66 -1.08
N THR A 306 -13.30 15.67 -1.91
CA THR A 306 -12.09 16.51 -1.86
C THR A 306 -11.97 17.25 -0.54
N LYS A 307 -13.06 17.59 0.10
CA LYS A 307 -13.12 18.17 1.44
C LYS A 307 -12.57 17.24 2.54
N GLY A 308 -12.55 15.94 2.28
CA GLY A 308 -11.93 14.93 3.14
C GLY A 308 -10.46 14.66 2.81
N GLY A 309 -9.87 15.41 1.86
CA GLY A 309 -8.48 15.23 1.44
C GLY A 309 -8.28 14.23 0.30
N LEU A 310 -9.34 13.61 -0.24
CA LEU A 310 -9.23 12.77 -1.42
C LEU A 310 -9.00 13.62 -2.66
N MET A 311 -8.14 13.15 -3.56
CA MET A 311 -7.80 13.86 -4.78
C MET A 311 -8.38 13.12 -5.99
N PHE A 312 -8.97 13.88 -6.92
CA PHE A 312 -9.58 13.34 -8.14
C PHE A 312 -8.95 13.98 -9.36
N THR A 313 -8.60 13.16 -10.36
CA THR A 313 -7.88 13.61 -11.55
C THR A 313 -8.10 12.63 -12.71
N ASP A 314 -7.45 12.87 -13.86
CA ASP A 314 -7.45 11.92 -14.96
C ASP A 314 -6.53 10.70 -14.67
N ARG A 315 -6.75 9.63 -15.44
CA ARG A 315 -6.01 8.35 -15.33
C ARG A 315 -4.49 8.53 -15.50
N ASP A 316 -4.09 9.34 -16.47
CA ASP A 316 -2.66 9.58 -16.76
C ASP A 316 -1.96 10.27 -15.58
N THR A 317 -2.67 11.16 -14.90
CA THR A 317 -2.16 11.83 -13.70
C THR A 317 -2.06 10.85 -12.52
N VAL A 318 -3.00 9.93 -12.34
CA VAL A 318 -2.88 8.85 -11.33
C VAL A 318 -1.62 8.02 -11.57
N ASP A 319 -1.36 7.61 -12.83
CA ASP A 319 -0.14 6.88 -13.21
C ASP A 319 1.14 7.69 -12.90
N LYS A 320 1.14 8.99 -13.20
CA LYS A 320 2.26 9.88 -12.87
C LYS A 320 2.50 9.99 -11.36
N VAL A 321 1.45 10.02 -10.54
CA VAL A 321 1.59 10.02 -9.07
C VAL A 321 2.21 8.71 -8.59
N GLU A 322 1.78 7.58 -9.13
CA GLU A 322 2.37 6.28 -8.81
C GLU A 322 3.86 6.24 -9.20
N LYS A 323 4.20 6.66 -10.43
CA LYS A 323 5.59 6.74 -10.90
C LYS A 323 6.45 7.68 -10.04
N MET A 324 5.95 8.86 -9.70
CA MET A 324 6.63 9.79 -8.79
C MET A 324 7.00 9.10 -7.47
N LYS A 325 6.05 8.41 -6.85
CA LYS A 325 6.24 7.69 -5.58
C LYS A 325 7.22 6.53 -5.72
N VAL A 326 7.01 5.67 -6.72
CA VAL A 326 7.72 4.39 -6.86
C VAL A 326 9.13 4.58 -7.41
N CYS A 327 9.31 5.48 -8.37
CA CYS A 327 10.59 5.63 -9.09
C CYS A 327 11.50 6.71 -8.47
N THR A 328 10.97 7.60 -7.60
CA THR A 328 11.76 8.75 -7.13
C THR A 328 11.55 9.07 -5.65
N CYS A 329 10.32 9.37 -5.22
CA CYS A 329 10.10 10.14 -4.00
C CYS A 329 10.02 9.31 -2.71
N LEU A 330 9.71 8.01 -2.79
CA LEU A 330 9.59 7.14 -1.61
C LEU A 330 10.43 5.87 -1.73
N ASN A 331 10.11 5.02 -2.72
CA ASN A 331 10.66 3.66 -2.74
C ASN A 331 12.19 3.61 -2.96
N PRO A 332 12.83 4.47 -3.78
CA PRO A 332 14.28 4.52 -3.87
C PRO A 332 14.94 4.89 -2.54
N LEU A 333 14.39 5.86 -1.82
CA LEU A 333 14.94 6.32 -0.54
C LEU A 333 14.87 5.21 0.52
N HIS A 334 13.74 4.50 0.59
CA HIS A 334 13.60 3.31 1.42
C HIS A 334 14.61 2.21 1.05
N THR A 335 14.88 2.02 -0.24
CA THR A 335 15.85 1.01 -0.70
C THR A 335 17.27 1.37 -0.31
N CYS A 336 17.65 2.65 -0.39
CA CYS A 336 18.95 3.12 0.09
C CYS A 336 19.15 2.78 1.57
N LEU A 337 18.16 3.10 2.41
CA LEU A 337 18.19 2.79 3.83
C LEU A 337 18.24 1.28 4.07
N ALA A 338 17.40 0.50 3.40
CA ALA A 338 17.37 -0.94 3.59
C ALA A 338 18.71 -1.62 3.29
N ILE A 339 19.37 -1.26 2.18
CA ILE A 339 20.66 -1.82 1.79
C ILE A 339 21.73 -1.46 2.81
N PHE A 340 21.92 -0.17 3.05
CA PHE A 340 22.96 0.29 3.98
C PHE A 340 22.64 -0.01 5.43
N GLY A 341 21.36 0.01 5.82
CA GLY A 341 20.91 -0.37 7.15
C GLY A 341 21.25 -1.82 7.51
N CYS A 342 21.02 -2.76 6.59
CA CYS A 342 21.44 -4.15 6.77
C CYS A 342 22.97 -4.27 6.92
N VAL A 343 23.72 -3.63 6.02
CA VAL A 343 25.20 -3.70 6.02
C VAL A 343 25.78 -3.01 7.25
N LEU A 344 25.20 -1.92 7.74
CA LEU A 344 25.67 -1.20 8.92
C LEU A 344 25.11 -1.78 10.24
N GLY A 345 24.20 -2.77 10.16
CA GLY A 345 23.68 -3.51 11.32
C GLY A 345 22.51 -2.83 12.04
N TYR A 346 21.75 -2.00 11.36
CA TYR A 346 20.52 -1.41 11.90
C TYR A 346 19.36 -2.42 11.93
N ASN A 347 18.44 -2.21 12.88
CA ASN A 347 17.24 -3.04 13.06
C ASN A 347 15.94 -2.26 12.84
N LYS A 348 16.00 -0.94 12.74
CA LYS A 348 14.86 -0.06 12.47
C LYS A 348 15.26 1.05 11.52
N ILE A 349 14.42 1.30 10.54
CA ILE A 349 14.61 2.42 9.59
C ILE A 349 14.59 3.78 10.33
N SER A 350 13.75 3.94 11.35
CA SER A 350 13.71 5.18 12.13
C SER A 350 15.01 5.48 12.91
N ASP A 351 15.81 4.46 13.24
CA ASP A 351 17.12 4.66 13.86
C ASP A 351 18.18 5.06 12.84
N GLU A 352 18.06 4.62 11.60
CA GLU A 352 18.91 5.06 10.49
C GLU A 352 18.74 6.56 10.22
N MET A 353 17.55 7.12 10.44
CA MET A 353 17.29 8.55 10.29
C MET A 353 17.89 9.43 11.40
N LYS A 354 18.58 8.82 12.38
CA LYS A 354 19.43 9.52 13.36
C LYS A 354 20.91 9.49 12.97
N ASP A 355 21.25 8.80 11.90
CA ASP A 355 22.60 8.65 11.35
C ASP A 355 22.82 9.71 10.26
N GLU A 356 23.77 10.62 10.50
CA GLU A 356 24.02 11.78 9.63
C GLU A 356 24.39 11.37 8.19
N GLU A 357 25.16 10.29 8.01
CA GLU A 357 25.51 9.81 6.69
C GLU A 357 24.32 9.21 5.94
N LEU A 358 23.49 8.42 6.62
CA LEU A 358 22.30 7.83 5.99
C LEU A 358 21.25 8.90 5.65
N VAL A 359 21.03 9.87 6.52
CA VAL A 359 20.17 11.02 6.21
C VAL A 359 20.68 11.76 4.98
N LYS A 360 21.97 12.09 4.94
CA LYS A 360 22.56 12.81 3.82
C LYS A 360 22.54 11.99 2.50
N LEU A 361 22.68 10.67 2.59
CA LEU A 361 22.52 9.75 1.46
C LEU A 361 21.14 9.91 0.84
N VAL A 362 20.08 9.71 1.63
CA VAL A 362 18.71 9.75 1.10
C VAL A 362 18.26 11.15 0.69
N GLU A 363 18.72 12.19 1.37
CA GLU A 363 18.51 13.58 0.93
C GLU A 363 19.16 13.85 -0.43
N THR A 364 20.38 13.38 -0.63
CA THR A 364 21.09 13.61 -1.89
C THR A 364 20.49 12.79 -3.03
N VAL A 365 20.18 11.51 -2.79
CA VAL A 365 19.49 10.67 -3.78
C VAL A 365 18.11 11.27 -4.14
N GLY A 366 17.34 11.70 -3.14
CA GLY A 366 16.01 12.27 -3.36
C GLY A 366 16.05 13.64 -4.05
N TYR A 367 16.73 14.62 -3.43
CA TYR A 367 16.65 16.01 -3.90
C TYR A 367 17.60 16.35 -5.06
N LYS A 368 18.78 15.70 -5.14
CA LYS A 368 19.79 16.08 -6.13
C LYS A 368 19.85 15.12 -7.32
N GLU A 369 19.59 13.84 -7.12
CA GLU A 369 19.65 12.86 -8.20
C GLU A 369 18.26 12.51 -8.75
N GLY A 370 17.26 12.30 -7.91
CA GLY A 370 15.92 11.92 -8.34
C GLY A 370 15.05 13.09 -8.77
N LEU A 371 14.90 14.11 -7.90
CA LEU A 371 13.98 15.23 -8.12
C LEU A 371 14.19 15.98 -9.45
N PRO A 372 15.43 16.19 -9.95
CA PRO A 372 15.63 16.89 -11.22
C PRO A 372 15.01 16.24 -12.45
N VAL A 373 14.73 14.93 -12.39
CA VAL A 373 14.13 14.15 -13.50
C VAL A 373 12.83 13.45 -13.09
N VAL A 374 12.26 13.84 -11.96
CA VAL A 374 11.02 13.25 -11.46
C VAL A 374 9.86 13.46 -12.42
N VAL A 375 9.01 12.45 -12.55
CA VAL A 375 7.71 12.62 -13.19
C VAL A 375 6.85 13.49 -12.28
N ASN A 376 6.59 14.73 -12.68
CA ASN A 376 5.75 15.65 -11.90
C ASN A 376 4.27 15.46 -12.29
N PRO A 377 3.42 14.98 -11.37
CA PRO A 377 1.99 14.77 -11.64
C PRO A 377 1.17 16.07 -11.63
N GLY A 378 1.70 17.16 -11.07
CA GLY A 378 1.01 18.44 -10.96
C GLY A 378 -0.05 18.52 -9.83
N ILE A 379 -0.63 17.41 -9.40
CA ILE A 379 -1.62 17.35 -8.31
C ILE A 379 -0.98 17.20 -6.92
N LEU A 380 0.22 16.63 -6.88
CA LEU A 380 1.09 16.54 -5.71
C LEU A 380 2.45 17.13 -6.07
N ASP A 381 3.01 17.95 -5.20
CA ASP A 381 4.36 18.48 -5.38
C ASP A 381 5.39 17.41 -4.99
N PRO A 382 6.29 17.00 -5.91
CA PRO A 382 7.27 15.96 -5.64
C PRO A 382 8.24 16.31 -4.51
N LYS A 383 8.59 17.61 -4.37
CA LYS A 383 9.49 18.06 -3.32
C LYS A 383 8.82 18.00 -1.95
N GLU A 384 7.57 18.46 -1.83
CA GLU A 384 6.79 18.35 -0.60
C GLU A 384 6.57 16.89 -0.22
N PHE A 385 6.39 16.02 -1.21
CA PHE A 385 6.27 14.59 -0.99
C PHE A 385 7.56 14.00 -0.39
N ILE A 386 8.74 14.31 -0.96
CA ILE A 386 10.06 13.91 -0.39
C ILE A 386 10.24 14.50 1.02
N ASP A 387 9.88 15.76 1.23
CA ASP A 387 9.94 16.40 2.55
C ASP A 387 9.13 15.62 3.58
N THR A 388 7.91 15.22 3.25
CA THR A 388 7.05 14.40 4.11
C THR A 388 7.66 13.02 4.37
N VAL A 389 8.19 12.37 3.35
CA VAL A 389 8.85 11.06 3.49
C VAL A 389 10.03 11.14 4.46
N LEU A 390 10.94 12.09 4.25
CA LEU A 390 12.19 12.16 5.01
C LEU A 390 12.04 12.78 6.40
N LYS A 391 11.06 13.68 6.62
CA LYS A 391 10.89 14.42 7.89
C LYS A 391 9.80 13.86 8.78
N VAL A 392 8.80 13.15 8.20
CA VAL A 392 7.62 12.69 8.95
C VAL A 392 7.53 11.17 8.96
N ARG A 393 7.60 10.50 7.79
CA ARG A 393 7.29 9.07 7.67
C ARG A 393 8.44 8.19 8.13
N VAL A 394 9.60 8.33 7.49
CA VAL A 394 10.75 7.44 7.73
C VAL A 394 11.33 7.60 9.14
N PRO A 395 11.39 8.82 9.75
CA PRO A 395 11.84 8.98 11.13
C PRO A 395 10.84 8.50 12.20
N ASN A 396 9.60 8.17 11.84
CA ASN A 396 8.55 7.82 12.79
C ASN A 396 8.91 6.55 13.58
N PRO A 397 9.13 6.64 14.91
CA PRO A 397 9.60 5.51 15.72
C PRO A 397 8.57 4.39 15.90
N PHE A 398 7.29 4.67 15.63
CA PHE A 398 6.20 3.70 15.71
C PHE A 398 6.08 2.84 14.46
N MET A 399 6.74 3.21 13.35
CA MET A 399 6.68 2.40 12.15
C MET A 399 7.52 1.13 12.33
N PRO A 400 6.96 -0.06 12.06
CA PRO A 400 7.63 -1.35 12.29
C PRO A 400 8.60 -1.70 11.16
N ASP A 401 9.06 -0.71 10.42
CA ASP A 401 9.93 -0.93 9.28
C ASP A 401 11.35 -1.27 9.71
N THR A 402 11.80 -2.45 9.26
CA THR A 402 13.18 -2.90 9.43
C THR A 402 13.89 -2.89 8.08
N PRO A 403 15.20 -2.59 8.03
CA PRO A 403 15.96 -2.68 6.80
C PRO A 403 15.85 -4.07 6.14
N GLN A 404 15.83 -5.13 6.93
CA GLN A 404 15.71 -6.52 6.46
C GLN A 404 14.38 -6.76 5.73
N ARG A 405 13.25 -6.25 6.27
CA ARG A 405 11.94 -6.37 5.63
C ARG A 405 11.88 -5.60 4.30
N ILE A 406 12.43 -4.41 4.27
CA ILE A 406 12.44 -3.57 3.07
C ILE A 406 13.38 -4.13 2.00
N ALA A 407 14.48 -4.79 2.40
CA ALA A 407 15.45 -5.42 1.51
C ALA A 407 14.94 -6.71 0.82
N THR A 408 13.80 -7.26 1.23
CA THR A 408 13.16 -8.38 0.52
C THR A 408 12.97 -8.04 -0.97
N ASP A 409 13.29 -8.97 -1.86
CA ASP A 409 13.14 -8.83 -3.32
C ASP A 409 13.86 -7.60 -3.92
N THR A 410 15.00 -7.17 -3.38
CA THR A 410 15.72 -5.99 -3.87
C THR A 410 16.13 -6.13 -5.33
N SER A 411 16.56 -7.32 -5.77
CA SER A 411 16.92 -7.57 -7.18
C SER A 411 15.78 -7.30 -8.17
N GLN A 412 14.53 -7.42 -7.72
CA GLN A 412 13.33 -7.16 -8.53
C GLN A 412 12.89 -5.68 -8.49
N LYS A 413 13.54 -4.88 -7.66
CA LYS A 413 13.11 -3.51 -7.35
C LYS A 413 14.06 -2.45 -7.89
N LEU A 414 15.36 -2.77 -8.04
CA LEU A 414 16.36 -1.79 -8.46
C LEU A 414 16.05 -1.16 -9.82
N ALA A 415 15.57 -1.96 -10.77
CA ALA A 415 15.21 -1.49 -12.12
C ALA A 415 14.19 -0.35 -12.09
N ILE A 416 13.07 -0.53 -11.38
CA ILE A 416 12.02 0.48 -11.35
C ILE A 416 12.35 1.64 -10.41
N ARG A 417 13.10 1.37 -9.33
CA ARG A 417 13.41 2.39 -8.32
C ARG A 417 14.56 3.33 -8.69
N PHE A 418 15.51 2.86 -9.48
CA PHE A 418 16.69 3.65 -9.87
C PHE A 418 16.91 3.66 -11.38
N GLY A 419 16.62 2.55 -12.07
CA GLY A 419 16.79 2.46 -13.51
C GLY A 419 15.96 3.49 -14.28
N GLU A 420 14.76 3.82 -13.83
CA GLU A 420 13.95 4.86 -14.47
C GLU A 420 14.58 6.26 -14.32
N THR A 421 15.20 6.57 -13.19
CA THR A 421 15.98 7.80 -13.00
C THR A 421 17.20 7.83 -13.95
N ILE A 422 17.94 6.72 -14.08
CA ILE A 422 19.09 6.62 -14.99
C ILE A 422 18.66 6.84 -16.45
N LYS A 423 17.56 6.20 -16.88
CA LYS A 423 16.99 6.38 -18.22
C LYS A 423 16.58 7.83 -18.48
N ALA A 424 15.99 8.48 -17.46
CA ALA A 424 15.61 9.88 -17.56
C ALA A 424 16.83 10.79 -17.75
N TYR A 425 17.94 10.55 -17.02
CA TYR A 425 19.20 11.26 -17.24
C TYR A 425 19.77 10.99 -18.63
N ALA A 426 19.80 9.74 -19.07
CA ALA A 426 20.32 9.37 -20.39
C ALA A 426 19.52 9.95 -21.56
N SER A 427 18.25 10.28 -21.33
CA SER A 427 17.35 10.82 -22.35
C SER A 427 17.24 12.34 -22.33
N ALA A 428 17.76 13.01 -21.31
CA ALA A 428 17.67 14.45 -21.15
C ALA A 428 18.84 15.17 -21.86
N ASP A 429 18.54 16.24 -22.58
CA ASP A 429 19.56 17.02 -23.30
C ASP A 429 20.47 17.84 -22.35
N ASP A 430 20.01 18.13 -21.14
CA ASP A 430 20.67 18.98 -20.14
C ASP A 430 21.23 18.20 -18.94
N ARG A 431 21.32 16.88 -19.02
CA ARG A 431 21.77 15.98 -17.96
C ARG A 431 22.77 14.97 -18.47
N ASP A 432 23.66 14.53 -17.58
CA ASP A 432 24.60 13.47 -17.86
C ASP A 432 24.49 12.38 -16.78
N VAL A 433 24.43 11.12 -17.20
CA VAL A 433 24.43 9.97 -16.26
C VAL A 433 25.70 9.99 -15.38
N ALA A 434 26.79 10.54 -15.87
CA ALA A 434 28.02 10.73 -15.10
C ALA A 434 27.86 11.62 -13.86
N ASP A 435 26.84 12.49 -13.80
CA ASP A 435 26.53 13.33 -12.64
C ASP A 435 25.95 12.52 -11.47
N LEU A 436 25.39 11.34 -11.75
CA LEU A 436 24.90 10.42 -10.72
C LEU A 436 26.08 9.84 -9.94
N LYS A 437 26.11 10.08 -8.64
CA LYS A 437 27.17 9.63 -7.72
C LYS A 437 26.68 8.64 -6.69
N LEU A 438 25.49 8.86 -6.16
CA LEU A 438 24.95 8.07 -5.05
C LEU A 438 24.09 6.91 -5.52
N ILE A 439 23.40 7.00 -6.65
CA ILE A 439 22.72 5.82 -7.23
C ILE A 439 23.76 4.71 -7.54
N PRO A 440 24.90 4.96 -8.21
CA PRO A 440 25.94 3.93 -8.35
C PRO A 440 26.52 3.45 -7.01
N LEU A 441 26.59 4.32 -5.99
CA LEU A 441 27.02 3.94 -4.64
C LEU A 441 26.01 2.98 -3.98
N VAL A 442 24.72 3.18 -4.20
CA VAL A 442 23.65 2.26 -3.73
C VAL A 442 23.77 0.90 -4.41
N PHE A 443 24.09 0.85 -5.70
CA PHE A 443 24.33 -0.41 -6.41
C PHE A 443 25.56 -1.15 -5.87
N ALA A 444 26.64 -0.44 -5.61
CA ALA A 444 27.81 -1.01 -4.93
C ALA A 444 27.48 -1.50 -3.51
N GLY A 445 26.67 -0.73 -2.77
CA GLY A 445 26.14 -1.12 -1.47
C GLY A 445 25.29 -2.40 -1.52
N TRP A 446 24.49 -2.58 -2.58
CA TRP A 446 23.74 -3.81 -2.78
C TRP A 446 24.64 -5.01 -3.07
N LEU A 447 25.66 -4.87 -3.92
CA LEU A 447 26.67 -5.93 -4.11
C LEU A 447 27.38 -6.27 -2.80
N ARG A 448 27.69 -5.26 -1.98
CA ARG A 448 28.28 -5.44 -0.65
C ARG A 448 27.33 -6.14 0.34
N TYR A 449 26.04 -5.85 0.27
CA TYR A 449 24.98 -6.53 1.03
C TYR A 449 24.92 -8.01 0.67
N LEU A 450 24.98 -8.38 -0.62
CA LEU A 450 24.96 -9.77 -1.08
C LEU A 450 26.09 -10.64 -0.53
N MET A 451 27.17 -10.05 -0.01
CA MET A 451 28.23 -10.80 0.68
C MET A 451 27.81 -11.37 2.05
N ALA A 452 26.64 -11.00 2.55
CA ALA A 452 26.10 -11.44 3.85
C ALA A 452 27.02 -11.19 5.05
N VAL A 453 27.89 -10.18 4.98
CA VAL A 453 28.81 -9.76 6.05
C VAL A 453 28.63 -8.25 6.27
N ASN A 454 28.35 -7.83 7.50
CA ASN A 454 28.16 -6.43 7.83
C ASN A 454 29.48 -5.64 7.90
N ASP A 455 29.39 -4.33 8.10
CA ASP A 455 30.57 -3.43 8.15
C ASP A 455 31.46 -3.66 9.38
N ALA A 456 30.94 -4.34 10.43
CA ALA A 456 31.71 -4.79 11.59
C ALA A 456 32.39 -6.16 11.38
N GLY A 457 32.21 -6.80 10.22
CA GLY A 457 32.79 -8.11 9.89
C GLY A 457 31.96 -9.31 10.38
N ASN A 458 30.73 -9.09 10.87
CA ASN A 458 29.85 -10.16 11.32
C ASN A 458 28.94 -10.64 10.19
N ALA A 459 28.72 -11.95 10.10
CA ALA A 459 27.73 -12.51 9.18
C ALA A 459 26.30 -12.10 9.57
N PHE A 460 25.45 -11.93 8.57
CA PHE A 460 24.01 -11.72 8.73
C PHE A 460 23.24 -12.51 7.66
N GLU A 461 21.95 -12.74 7.90
CA GLU A 461 21.08 -13.44 6.97
C GLU A 461 20.53 -12.48 5.91
N LEU A 462 20.66 -12.87 4.64
CA LEU A 462 20.09 -12.10 3.53
C LEU A 462 18.55 -12.20 3.56
N SER A 463 17.90 -11.11 3.24
CA SER A 463 16.45 -11.11 3.08
C SER A 463 16.03 -11.95 1.86
N PRO A 464 14.86 -12.61 1.88
CA PRO A 464 14.39 -13.39 0.75
C PRO A 464 14.39 -12.59 -0.56
N ASP A 465 14.96 -13.18 -1.60
CA ASP A 465 15.03 -12.58 -2.94
C ASP A 465 15.17 -13.70 -3.99
N PRO A 466 14.34 -13.73 -5.05
CA PRO A 466 14.34 -14.83 -6.01
C PRO A 466 15.60 -14.96 -6.85
N LEU A 467 16.45 -13.93 -6.90
CA LEU A 467 17.71 -13.97 -7.66
C LEU A 467 18.95 -14.26 -6.82
N LEU A 468 18.85 -14.53 -5.50
CA LEU A 468 20.04 -14.79 -4.65
C LEU A 468 20.91 -15.90 -5.22
N ASP A 469 20.34 -17.03 -5.61
CA ASP A 469 21.07 -18.15 -6.20
C ASP A 469 21.80 -17.78 -7.51
N THR A 470 21.33 -16.73 -8.19
CA THR A 470 21.91 -16.24 -9.45
C THR A 470 23.00 -15.20 -9.21
N VAL A 471 22.85 -14.30 -8.24
CA VAL A 471 23.73 -13.15 -8.05
C VAL A 471 24.80 -13.34 -6.99
N CYS A 472 24.51 -14.08 -5.90
CA CYS A 472 25.49 -14.31 -4.83
C CYS A 472 26.78 -14.99 -5.29
N PRO A 473 26.78 -15.95 -6.24
CA PRO A 473 28.02 -16.57 -6.72
C PRO A 473 29.04 -15.57 -7.26
N TYR A 474 28.61 -14.40 -7.75
CA TYR A 474 29.52 -13.36 -8.27
C TYR A 474 30.21 -12.55 -7.17
N VAL A 475 29.72 -12.61 -5.93
CA VAL A 475 30.31 -11.90 -4.78
C VAL A 475 30.96 -12.82 -3.75
N GLU A 476 30.74 -14.13 -3.79
CA GLU A 476 31.27 -15.12 -2.82
C GLU A 476 32.81 -15.15 -2.80
N GLY A 477 33.47 -14.80 -3.90
CA GLY A 477 34.93 -14.78 -4.00
C GLY A 477 35.60 -13.58 -3.35
N PHE A 478 34.83 -12.56 -2.93
CA PHE A 478 35.37 -11.35 -2.30
C PHE A 478 35.36 -11.48 -0.76
N LYS A 479 36.39 -10.93 -0.12
CA LYS A 479 36.52 -10.93 1.34
C LYS A 479 36.88 -9.55 1.86
N LEU A 480 36.40 -9.23 3.05
CA LEU A 480 36.80 -8.00 3.75
C LEU A 480 38.31 -7.97 4.03
N GLY A 481 38.92 -6.83 3.76
CA GLY A 481 40.37 -6.62 3.90
C GLY A 481 41.20 -7.10 2.70
N GLU A 482 40.56 -7.68 1.67
CA GLU A 482 41.22 -8.12 0.44
C GLU A 482 40.75 -7.24 -0.72
N THR A 483 41.37 -6.06 -0.89
CA THR A 483 41.16 -5.25 -2.09
C THR A 483 41.77 -5.94 -3.30
N LYS A 484 41.02 -6.01 -4.39
CA LYS A 484 41.43 -6.65 -5.63
C LYS A 484 41.75 -5.61 -6.70
N ASP A 485 42.43 -6.07 -7.76
CA ASP A 485 42.60 -5.25 -8.96
C ASP A 485 41.25 -4.86 -9.57
N ALA A 486 41.10 -3.63 -10.02
CA ALA A 486 39.88 -3.11 -10.60
C ALA A 486 39.38 -3.96 -11.79
N ALA A 487 40.31 -4.44 -12.63
CA ALA A 487 39.95 -5.29 -13.76
C ALA A 487 39.45 -6.68 -13.34
N GLU A 488 39.94 -7.24 -12.22
CA GLU A 488 39.44 -8.50 -11.67
C GLU A 488 38.02 -8.34 -11.14
N ILE A 489 37.74 -7.25 -10.43
CA ILE A 489 36.40 -6.94 -9.92
C ILE A 489 35.42 -6.76 -11.07
N GLU A 490 35.80 -5.97 -12.04
CA GLU A 490 34.97 -5.71 -13.22
C GLU A 490 34.67 -6.98 -14.00
N ALA A 491 35.66 -7.82 -14.27
CA ALA A 491 35.47 -9.09 -14.98
C ALA A 491 34.53 -10.05 -14.21
N THR A 492 34.65 -10.08 -12.87
CA THR A 492 33.81 -10.93 -12.02
C THR A 492 32.37 -10.45 -11.96
N LEU A 493 32.14 -9.14 -11.82
CA LEU A 493 30.81 -8.56 -11.65
C LEU A 493 30.09 -8.27 -12.97
N LYS A 494 30.80 -8.32 -14.10
CA LYS A 494 30.27 -7.99 -15.42
C LYS A 494 28.90 -8.64 -15.72
N PRO A 495 28.68 -9.95 -15.53
CA PRO A 495 27.40 -10.58 -15.84
C PRO A 495 26.22 -10.03 -15.01
N VAL A 496 26.49 -9.51 -13.82
CA VAL A 496 25.48 -8.86 -12.98
C VAL A 496 25.23 -7.43 -13.46
N LEU A 497 26.30 -6.66 -13.72
CA LEU A 497 26.22 -5.24 -14.09
C LEU A 497 25.68 -5.01 -15.51
N GLU A 498 25.78 -6.00 -16.41
CA GLU A 498 25.13 -5.98 -17.72
C GLU A 498 23.62 -6.30 -17.68
N ASN A 499 23.12 -6.81 -16.55
CA ASN A 499 21.76 -7.30 -16.46
C ASN A 499 20.75 -6.16 -16.30
N ASP A 500 20.16 -5.77 -17.40
CA ASP A 500 19.14 -4.72 -17.50
C ASP A 500 17.84 -5.06 -16.72
N LYS A 501 17.56 -6.34 -16.48
CA LYS A 501 16.40 -6.75 -15.67
C LYS A 501 16.59 -6.39 -14.20
N ILE A 502 17.84 -6.35 -13.71
CA ILE A 502 18.17 -5.99 -12.33
C ILE A 502 18.22 -4.47 -12.16
N PHE A 503 18.93 -3.77 -13.06
CA PHE A 503 19.21 -2.34 -12.93
C PHE A 503 18.32 -1.45 -13.81
N GLY A 504 17.52 -2.03 -14.69
CA GLY A 504 16.69 -1.31 -15.66
C GLY A 504 17.45 -0.85 -16.91
N VAL A 505 18.77 -0.89 -16.88
CA VAL A 505 19.71 -0.58 -17.95
C VAL A 505 20.93 -1.49 -17.84
N ASN A 506 21.66 -1.68 -18.95
CA ASN A 506 23.01 -2.23 -18.90
C ASN A 506 23.96 -1.13 -18.40
N LEU A 507 24.61 -1.33 -17.24
CA LEU A 507 25.44 -0.30 -16.61
C LEU A 507 26.69 0.05 -17.40
N TYR A 508 27.13 -0.81 -18.32
CA TYR A 508 28.23 -0.51 -19.26
C TYR A 508 27.79 0.42 -20.39
N GLU A 509 26.55 0.33 -20.84
CA GLU A 509 26.03 1.19 -21.91
C GLU A 509 25.77 2.63 -21.46
N VAL A 510 25.72 2.86 -20.15
CA VAL A 510 25.53 4.18 -19.53
C VAL A 510 26.76 4.65 -18.74
N ASP A 511 27.91 4.05 -18.98
CA ASP A 511 29.21 4.39 -18.37
C ASP A 511 29.20 4.41 -16.82
N MET A 512 28.40 3.58 -16.18
CA MET A 512 28.24 3.54 -14.72
C MET A 512 28.97 2.36 -14.07
N ALA A 513 29.27 1.30 -14.82
CA ALA A 513 29.83 0.05 -14.30
C ALA A 513 31.15 0.24 -13.57
N GLU A 514 32.09 1.00 -14.15
CA GLU A 514 33.41 1.30 -13.55
C GLU A 514 33.24 1.99 -12.17
N LYS A 515 32.33 2.96 -12.08
CA LYS A 515 32.04 3.69 -10.84
C LYS A 515 31.49 2.75 -9.75
N VAL A 516 30.57 1.85 -10.11
CA VAL A 516 30.04 0.84 -9.19
C VAL A 516 31.13 -0.11 -8.70
N CYS A 517 31.99 -0.61 -9.60
CA CYS A 517 33.10 -1.47 -9.24
C CYS A 517 34.11 -0.75 -8.32
N GLY A 518 34.40 0.52 -8.60
CA GLY A 518 35.28 1.34 -7.76
C GLY A 518 34.76 1.49 -6.33
N TYR A 519 33.47 1.84 -6.18
CA TYR A 519 32.84 1.97 -4.87
C TYR A 519 32.78 0.63 -4.14
N PHE A 520 32.46 -0.46 -4.83
CA PHE A 520 32.46 -1.80 -4.25
C PHE A 520 33.84 -2.19 -3.72
N ASN A 521 34.90 -1.92 -4.50
CA ASN A 521 36.27 -2.19 -4.07
C ASN A 521 36.66 -1.39 -2.82
N GLU A 522 36.26 -0.13 -2.72
CA GLU A 522 36.49 0.68 -1.52
C GLU A 522 35.79 0.07 -0.29
N MET A 523 34.55 -0.45 -0.48
CA MET A 523 33.80 -1.12 0.59
C MET A 523 34.38 -2.49 1.00
N LEU A 524 35.30 -3.05 0.25
CA LEU A 524 36.02 -4.29 0.60
C LEU A 524 37.25 -4.05 1.48
N ALA A 525 37.71 -2.82 1.66
CA ALA A 525 39.00 -2.50 2.30
C ALA A 525 39.16 -3.01 3.74
N GLY A 526 38.05 -3.36 4.40
CA GLY A 526 38.06 -3.95 5.75
C GLY A 526 36.86 -3.57 6.59
N VAL A 527 36.93 -3.86 7.88
CA VAL A 527 35.92 -3.45 8.85
C VAL A 527 35.83 -1.91 8.88
N GLY A 528 34.60 -1.37 8.83
CA GLY A 528 34.35 0.07 8.79
C GLY A 528 34.49 0.71 7.41
N SER A 529 34.80 -0.08 6.37
CA SER A 529 35.04 0.48 5.02
C SER A 529 33.76 0.98 4.34
N VAL A 530 32.59 0.42 4.63
CA VAL A 530 31.32 0.91 4.12
C VAL A 530 31.02 2.30 4.68
N ARG A 531 31.19 2.47 5.98
CA ARG A 531 31.04 3.78 6.67
C ARG A 531 32.07 4.79 6.12
N ALA A 532 33.29 4.39 5.93
CA ALA A 532 34.33 5.26 5.37
C ALA A 532 34.02 5.70 3.94
N THR A 533 33.51 4.78 3.10
CA THR A 533 33.11 5.06 1.72
C THR A 533 31.89 6.03 1.70
N LEU A 534 30.89 5.81 2.54
CA LEU A 534 29.78 6.76 2.69
C LEU A 534 30.30 8.16 3.03
N LYS A 535 31.13 8.31 4.05
CA LYS A 535 31.72 9.61 4.46
C LYS A 535 32.51 10.28 3.36
N LYS A 536 33.19 9.52 2.51
CA LYS A 536 33.99 10.06 1.40
C LYS A 536 33.16 10.68 0.30
N TYR A 537 31.97 10.12 0.01
CA TYR A 537 31.16 10.51 -1.15
C TYR A 537 29.94 11.38 -0.80
N LEU A 538 29.60 11.49 0.47
CA LEU A 538 28.53 12.37 0.98
C LEU A 538 29.09 13.74 1.41
#